data_d36b5a062c5ff6cc6fa62f9b16926a5b
#
_entry.id   d36b5a062c5ff6cc6fa62f9b16926a5b
#
_cell.length_a   1.000
_cell.length_b   1.000
_cell.length_c   1.000
_cell.angle_alpha   90.00
_cell.angle_beta   90.00
_cell.angle_gamma   90.00
#
_symmetry.space_group_name_H-M   'P 1'
#
loop_
_entity.id
_entity.type
_entity.pdbx_description
1 polymer ?
#
loop_
_entity_poly.entity_id
_entity_poly.type
_entity_poly.pdbx_seq_one_letter_code
_entity_poly.pdbx_strand_id
1 'polypeptide(L)'
;MHEGAHGLITNNTKTNNKVSQWLCAFPVWSDTYGYRHYHLSHHRHTQTKDDPDLSLSKPFPVTRQSFFRKVLRDVFGISGITQRYQLIFKTLMSSDVTKDDGKRISGFKNKDTLYGILISNILIFITFTIVGEWYYYFGFWLLPLFTFFQLFLRIRNIAEHAGVDDDCNDFNNARTTYANIIERALVAPYYVNYHLEHHLFMFVPCYKLKEAHKMMLKNNYQNRLEIKTGYISLLRSVIV
;
A
#
# COMPACT_ATOMS: atom_id res chain seq x y z
N MET A 1 5.22 -6.64 -1.07
CA MET A 1 5.91 -5.68 -0.17
C MET A 1 5.20 -5.55 1.18
N HIS A 2 3.89 -5.34 1.23
CA HIS A 2 3.08 -5.20 2.44
C HIS A 2 3.28 -6.37 3.44
N GLU A 3 3.05 -7.63 3.03
CA GLU A 3 3.33 -8.82 3.85
C GLU A 3 4.79 -8.87 4.36
N GLY A 4 5.73 -8.43 3.52
CA GLY A 4 7.14 -8.34 3.91
C GLY A 4 7.42 -7.27 4.97
N ALA A 5 6.64 -6.19 5.00
CA ALA A 5 6.72 -5.16 6.03
C ALA A 5 6.30 -5.72 7.40
N HIS A 6 5.29 -6.60 7.43
CA HIS A 6 4.84 -7.30 8.64
C HIS A 6 5.67 -8.56 8.99
N GLY A 7 6.61 -8.97 8.13
CA GLY A 7 7.40 -10.17 8.37
C GLY A 7 6.68 -11.48 8.04
N LEU A 8 5.65 -11.44 7.20
CA LEU A 8 4.70 -12.54 6.96
C LEU A 8 4.99 -13.36 5.69
N ILE A 9 6.04 -13.03 4.91
CA ILE A 9 6.40 -13.82 3.72
C ILE A 9 7.04 -15.15 4.16
N THR A 10 7.95 -15.11 5.13
CA THR A 10 8.59 -16.30 5.71
C THR A 10 8.91 -16.08 7.19
N ASN A 11 9.04 -17.18 7.95
CA ASN A 11 9.43 -17.14 9.37
C ASN A 11 10.88 -16.67 9.58
N ASN A 12 11.74 -16.75 8.57
CA ASN A 12 13.11 -16.28 8.66
C ASN A 12 13.17 -14.80 8.26
N THR A 13 13.47 -13.91 9.20
CA THR A 13 13.51 -12.46 9.01
C THR A 13 14.45 -12.04 7.87
N LYS A 14 15.63 -12.68 7.75
CA LYS A 14 16.59 -12.34 6.67
C LYS A 14 16.01 -12.69 5.30
N THR A 15 15.41 -13.87 5.17
CA THR A 15 14.77 -14.33 3.92
C THR A 15 13.54 -13.45 3.61
N ASN A 16 12.68 -13.18 4.59
CA ASN A 16 11.54 -12.28 4.44
C ASN A 16 11.98 -10.92 3.86
N ASN A 17 13.01 -10.32 4.46
CA ASN A 17 13.48 -9.01 4.03
C ASN A 17 14.10 -9.04 2.62
N LYS A 18 14.90 -10.07 2.29
CA LYS A 18 15.48 -10.22 0.95
C LYS A 18 14.39 -10.40 -0.12
N VAL A 19 13.42 -11.30 0.11
CA VAL A 19 12.32 -11.54 -0.83
C VAL A 19 11.47 -10.28 -1.00
N SER A 20 11.08 -9.64 0.09
CA SER A 20 10.31 -8.39 0.04
C SER A 20 11.05 -7.28 -0.71
N GLN A 21 12.33 -7.14 -0.47
CA GLN A 21 13.14 -6.08 -1.09
C GLN A 21 13.36 -6.32 -2.58
N TRP A 22 13.87 -7.50 -2.94
CA TRP A 22 14.31 -7.79 -4.31
C TRP A 22 13.18 -8.17 -5.27
N LEU A 23 12.17 -8.90 -4.78
CA LEU A 23 11.07 -9.39 -5.63
C LEU A 23 9.79 -8.53 -5.55
N CYS A 24 9.68 -7.66 -4.53
CA CYS A 24 8.46 -6.87 -4.37
C CYS A 24 8.70 -5.35 -4.40
N ALA A 25 9.74 -4.84 -3.75
CA ALA A 25 9.96 -3.40 -3.62
C ALA A 25 10.76 -2.81 -4.79
N PHE A 26 11.96 -3.30 -5.06
CA PHE A 26 12.83 -2.78 -6.12
C PHE A 26 12.19 -2.81 -7.52
N PRO A 27 11.47 -3.88 -7.93
CA PRO A 27 10.76 -3.88 -9.22
C PRO A 27 9.81 -2.70 -9.42
N VAL A 28 9.15 -2.26 -8.35
CA VAL A 28 8.16 -1.16 -8.39
C VAL A 28 8.74 0.17 -7.90
N TRP A 29 10.06 0.32 -7.92
CA TRP A 29 10.78 1.52 -7.51
C TRP A 29 10.40 1.94 -6.08
N SER A 30 10.49 1.02 -5.14
CA SER A 30 10.19 1.22 -3.73
C SER A 30 11.26 0.60 -2.84
N ASP A 31 11.12 0.80 -1.53
CA ASP A 31 12.01 0.24 -0.51
C ASP A 31 11.18 -0.37 0.63
N THR A 32 11.42 -1.64 0.95
CA THR A 32 10.67 -2.36 1.99
C THR A 32 10.91 -1.77 3.38
N TYR A 33 12.12 -1.32 3.69
CA TYR A 33 12.45 -0.83 5.03
C TYR A 33 11.79 0.52 5.29
N GLY A 34 11.89 1.45 4.34
CA GLY A 34 11.21 2.74 4.42
C GLY A 34 9.69 2.57 4.47
N TYR A 35 9.15 1.68 3.64
CA TYR A 35 7.72 1.35 3.67
C TYR A 35 7.30 0.72 4.99
N ARG A 36 8.09 -0.20 5.56
CA ARG A 36 7.80 -0.81 6.87
C ARG A 36 7.70 0.22 7.97
N HIS A 37 8.67 1.14 8.04
CA HIS A 37 8.65 2.20 9.05
C HIS A 37 7.39 3.06 8.92
N TYR A 38 7.08 3.50 7.72
CA TYR A 38 5.88 4.28 7.40
C TYR A 38 4.60 3.53 7.77
N HIS A 39 4.48 2.28 7.31
CA HIS A 39 3.28 1.46 7.46
C HIS A 39 3.02 1.02 8.91
N LEU A 40 4.06 0.65 9.65
CA LEU A 40 3.91 0.32 11.08
C LEU A 40 3.62 1.57 11.93
N SER A 41 4.09 2.76 11.51
CA SER A 41 3.67 4.03 12.12
C SER A 41 2.18 4.29 11.87
N HIS A 42 1.68 4.05 10.64
CA HIS A 42 0.27 4.12 10.33
C HIS A 42 -0.57 3.19 11.22
N HIS A 43 -0.21 1.91 11.36
CA HIS A 43 -0.91 0.98 12.27
C HIS A 43 -0.95 1.45 13.72
N ARG A 44 0.13 2.07 14.19
CA ARG A 44 0.22 2.58 15.57
C ARG A 44 -0.63 3.81 15.81
N HIS A 45 -0.79 4.63 14.79
CA HIS A 45 -1.38 5.97 14.89
C HIS A 45 -2.61 6.15 14.00
N THR A 46 -3.22 5.06 13.54
CA THR A 46 -4.34 5.07 12.58
C THR A 46 -5.38 6.13 12.94
N GLN A 47 -5.68 7.02 11.98
CA GLN A 47 -6.62 8.15 12.10
C GLN A 47 -6.26 9.23 13.14
N THR A 48 -5.12 9.13 13.82
CA THR A 48 -4.64 10.19 14.72
C THR A 48 -3.84 11.26 13.97
N LYS A 49 -3.43 12.32 14.67
CA LYS A 49 -2.60 13.41 14.09
C LYS A 49 -1.23 12.93 13.62
N ASP A 50 -0.72 11.85 14.21
CA ASP A 50 0.59 11.27 13.91
C ASP A 50 0.52 10.18 12.83
N ASP A 51 -0.68 9.90 12.29
CA ASP A 51 -0.86 8.96 11.19
C ASP A 51 -0.28 9.53 9.89
N PRO A 52 0.76 8.89 9.31
CA PRO A 52 1.33 9.34 8.06
C PRO A 52 0.36 9.25 6.86
N ASP A 53 -0.69 8.43 6.94
CA ASP A 53 -1.72 8.28 5.92
C ASP A 53 -2.93 9.20 6.12
N LEU A 54 -2.99 9.96 7.21
CA LEU A 54 -4.12 10.83 7.53
C LEU A 54 -4.48 11.80 6.38
N SER A 55 -3.48 12.31 5.67
CA SER A 55 -3.69 13.22 4.53
C SER A 55 -4.40 12.58 3.34
N LEU A 56 -4.44 11.25 3.27
CA LEU A 56 -5.10 10.49 2.20
C LEU A 56 -6.58 10.23 2.51
N SER A 57 -6.95 10.11 3.77
CA SER A 57 -8.29 9.74 4.26
C SER A 57 -9.10 10.93 4.80
N LYS A 58 -8.49 11.77 5.62
CA LYS A 58 -9.15 12.90 6.32
C LYS A 58 -9.86 13.92 5.41
N PRO A 59 -9.40 14.23 4.18
CA PRO A 59 -10.12 15.17 3.31
C PRO A 59 -11.51 14.69 2.85
N PHE A 60 -11.84 13.41 3.04
CA PHE A 60 -13.13 12.88 2.60
C PHE A 60 -14.26 13.17 3.64
N PRO A 61 -15.50 13.45 3.16
CA PRO A 61 -15.96 13.44 1.77
C PRO A 61 -15.39 14.61 0.93
N VAL A 62 -15.19 14.36 -0.37
CA VAL A 62 -14.70 15.36 -1.32
C VAL A 62 -15.69 15.57 -2.45
N THR A 63 -15.64 16.76 -3.11
CA THR A 63 -16.47 17.02 -4.30
C THR A 63 -16.03 16.16 -5.48
N ARG A 64 -16.97 15.85 -6.39
CA ARG A 64 -16.71 15.14 -7.64
C ARG A 64 -15.56 15.77 -8.45
N GLN A 65 -15.52 17.10 -8.52
CA GLN A 65 -14.45 17.82 -9.20
C GLN A 65 -13.08 17.58 -8.55
N SER A 66 -13.00 17.61 -7.21
CA SER A 66 -11.77 17.32 -6.48
C SER A 66 -11.30 15.87 -6.69
N PHE A 67 -12.23 14.92 -6.65
CA PHE A 67 -11.93 13.51 -6.93
C PHE A 67 -11.44 13.33 -8.37
N PHE A 68 -12.13 13.90 -9.36
CA PHE A 68 -11.74 13.80 -10.76
C PHE A 68 -10.34 14.36 -11.03
N ARG A 69 -9.98 15.52 -10.44
CA ARG A 69 -8.60 16.05 -10.54
C ARG A 69 -7.55 15.09 -9.98
N LYS A 70 -7.86 14.38 -8.88
CA LYS A 70 -6.98 13.37 -8.30
C LYS A 70 -6.82 12.18 -9.25
N VAL A 71 -7.91 11.69 -9.83
CA VAL A 71 -7.91 10.60 -10.83
C VAL A 71 -7.08 10.99 -12.06
N LEU A 72 -7.27 12.20 -12.61
CA LEU A 72 -6.47 12.67 -13.73
C LEU A 72 -4.96 12.68 -13.42
N ARG A 73 -4.58 13.18 -12.24
CA ARG A 73 -3.17 13.17 -11.83
C ARG A 73 -2.58 11.76 -11.77
N ASP A 74 -3.38 10.77 -11.37
CA ASP A 74 -2.94 9.38 -11.32
C ASP A 74 -2.83 8.78 -12.73
N VAL A 75 -3.87 8.92 -13.55
CA VAL A 75 -3.93 8.37 -14.91
C VAL A 75 -2.88 8.99 -15.84
N PHE A 76 -2.57 10.28 -15.68
CA PHE A 76 -1.50 10.95 -16.43
C PHE A 76 -0.10 10.77 -15.79
N GLY A 77 0.04 9.92 -14.77
CA GLY A 77 1.33 9.55 -14.18
C GLY A 77 1.95 10.60 -13.26
N ILE A 78 1.31 11.76 -13.06
CA ILE A 78 1.85 12.86 -12.24
C ILE A 78 2.10 12.38 -10.80
N SER A 79 1.15 11.66 -10.21
CA SER A 79 1.29 11.11 -8.86
C SER A 79 2.41 10.08 -8.77
N GLY A 80 2.49 9.18 -9.75
CA GLY A 80 3.52 8.14 -9.80
C GLY A 80 4.92 8.71 -9.94
N ILE A 81 5.12 9.66 -10.86
CA ILE A 81 6.41 10.34 -11.07
C ILE A 81 6.82 11.11 -9.81
N THR A 82 5.90 11.88 -9.22
CA THR A 82 6.18 12.68 -8.02
C THR A 82 6.63 11.80 -6.85
N GLN A 83 5.93 10.68 -6.60
CA GLN A 83 6.30 9.75 -5.52
C GLN A 83 7.68 9.13 -5.73
N ARG A 84 8.02 8.70 -6.95
CA ARG A 84 9.32 8.10 -7.28
C ARG A 84 10.45 9.14 -7.23
N TYR A 85 10.19 10.33 -7.72
CA TYR A 85 11.13 11.45 -7.58
C TYR A 85 11.43 11.73 -6.10
N GLN A 86 10.39 11.83 -5.26
CA GLN A 86 10.56 12.05 -3.82
C GLN A 86 11.33 10.92 -3.14
N LEU A 87 11.08 9.65 -3.51
CA LEU A 87 11.82 8.51 -2.99
C LEU A 87 13.31 8.63 -3.35
N ILE A 88 13.62 8.83 -4.65
CA ILE A 88 15.00 8.94 -5.13
C ILE A 88 15.69 10.13 -4.46
N PHE A 89 15.05 11.30 -4.42
CA PHE A 89 15.59 12.51 -3.81
C PHE A 89 15.88 12.29 -2.31
N LYS A 90 14.94 11.75 -1.55
CA LYS A 90 15.16 11.40 -0.15
C LYS A 90 16.30 10.40 0.02
N THR A 91 16.35 9.37 -0.82
CA THR A 91 17.42 8.36 -0.80
C THR A 91 18.80 8.94 -1.08
N LEU A 92 18.90 9.95 -1.95
CA LEU A 92 20.16 10.64 -2.25
C LEU A 92 20.57 11.63 -1.16
N MET A 93 19.60 12.31 -0.52
CA MET A 93 19.86 13.40 0.41
C MET A 93 19.95 12.95 1.87
N SER A 94 19.39 11.78 2.24
CA SER A 94 19.48 11.33 3.62
C SER A 94 20.80 10.63 3.90
N SER A 95 21.55 11.18 4.84
CA SER A 95 22.58 10.46 5.58
C SER A 95 21.89 9.55 6.58
N ASP A 96 22.06 8.26 6.47
CA ASP A 96 21.60 7.18 7.37
C ASP A 96 20.26 7.42 8.11
N VAL A 97 19.22 6.61 7.83
CA VAL A 97 17.95 6.62 8.57
C VAL A 97 18.23 6.14 10.00
N THR A 98 18.24 7.06 10.95
CA THR A 98 18.21 6.72 12.39
C THR A 98 16.77 6.53 12.84
N LYS A 99 16.54 5.55 13.72
CA LYS A 99 15.29 5.46 14.49
C LYS A 99 15.18 6.64 15.46
N ASP A 100 13.95 7.01 15.85
CA ASP A 100 13.68 8.00 16.92
C ASP A 100 14.39 7.68 18.25
N ASP A 101 14.78 6.40 18.47
CA ASP A 101 15.54 5.92 19.64
C ASP A 101 17.06 5.92 19.42
N GLY A 102 17.58 6.53 18.37
CA GLY A 102 19.02 6.60 18.07
C GLY A 102 19.63 5.28 17.57
N LYS A 103 18.86 4.19 17.48
CA LYS A 103 19.33 2.92 16.91
C LYS A 103 19.24 2.94 15.41
N ARG A 104 20.36 2.65 14.72
CA ARG A 104 20.38 2.45 13.27
C ARG A 104 19.36 1.37 12.90
N ILE A 105 18.43 1.72 12.04
CA ILE A 105 17.68 0.69 11.31
C ILE A 105 18.71 0.02 10.41
N SER A 106 19.13 -1.21 10.76
CA SER A 106 20.01 -2.01 9.91
C SER A 106 19.26 -2.35 8.62
N GLY A 107 19.28 -1.43 7.70
CA GLY A 107 18.71 -1.51 6.36
C GLY A 107 19.80 -1.23 5.35
N PHE A 108 19.51 -1.45 4.11
CA PHE A 108 20.39 -1.10 2.99
C PHE A 108 20.84 0.35 3.14
N LYS A 109 22.13 0.61 2.87
CA LYS A 109 22.63 1.97 2.66
C LYS A 109 21.83 2.59 1.51
N ASN A 110 21.59 3.90 1.57
CA ASN A 110 20.81 4.61 0.55
C ASN A 110 21.23 4.27 -0.89
N LYS A 111 22.54 4.12 -1.15
CA LYS A 111 23.08 3.69 -2.45
C LYS A 111 22.65 2.27 -2.83
N ASP A 112 22.56 1.35 -1.87
CA ASP A 112 22.18 -0.05 -2.14
C ASP A 112 20.72 -0.14 -2.60
N THR A 113 19.84 0.72 -2.09
CA THR A 113 18.44 0.84 -2.57
C THR A 113 18.40 1.27 -4.03
N LEU A 114 19.15 2.30 -4.43
CA LEU A 114 19.20 2.77 -5.82
C LEU A 114 19.79 1.71 -6.77
N TYR A 115 20.87 1.06 -6.36
CA TYR A 115 21.45 -0.05 -7.14
C TYR A 115 20.48 -1.22 -7.26
N GLY A 116 19.77 -1.58 -6.19
CA GLY A 116 18.76 -2.63 -6.21
C GLY A 116 17.61 -2.32 -7.17
N ILE A 117 17.09 -1.09 -7.15
CA ILE A 117 16.06 -0.63 -8.09
C ILE A 117 16.60 -0.72 -9.53
N LEU A 118 17.80 -0.20 -9.79
CA LEU A 118 18.42 -0.22 -11.11
C LEU A 118 18.60 -1.65 -11.62
N ILE A 119 19.23 -2.52 -10.83
CA ILE A 119 19.48 -3.92 -11.21
C ILE A 119 18.16 -4.65 -11.47
N SER A 120 17.17 -4.54 -10.58
CA SER A 120 15.89 -5.22 -10.76
C SER A 120 15.16 -4.77 -12.03
N ASN A 121 15.18 -3.47 -12.34
CA ASN A 121 14.53 -2.94 -13.53
C ASN A 121 15.31 -3.25 -14.83
N ILE A 122 16.64 -3.32 -14.78
CA ILE A 122 17.44 -3.84 -15.91
C ILE A 122 17.09 -5.30 -16.18
N LEU A 123 16.99 -6.14 -15.15
CA LEU A 123 16.61 -7.55 -15.32
C LEU A 123 15.20 -7.69 -15.91
N ILE A 124 14.23 -6.89 -15.47
CA ILE A 124 12.89 -6.88 -16.04
C ILE A 124 12.91 -6.41 -17.50
N PHE A 125 13.65 -5.34 -17.81
CA PHE A 125 13.83 -4.85 -19.16
C PHE A 125 14.43 -5.92 -20.08
N ILE A 126 15.50 -6.60 -19.66
CA ILE A 126 16.13 -7.71 -20.40
C ILE A 126 15.12 -8.83 -20.61
N THR A 127 14.33 -9.19 -19.58
CA THR A 127 13.30 -10.23 -19.68
C THR A 127 12.27 -9.88 -20.76
N PHE A 128 11.72 -8.68 -20.77
CA PHE A 128 10.78 -8.24 -21.80
C PHE A 128 11.40 -8.24 -23.19
N THR A 129 12.69 -7.85 -23.32
CA THR A 129 13.41 -7.85 -24.59
C THR A 129 13.63 -9.28 -25.13
N ILE A 130 13.90 -10.24 -24.24
CA ILE A 130 14.12 -11.65 -24.66
C ILE A 130 12.80 -12.35 -25.04
N VAL A 131 11.71 -12.12 -24.27
CA VAL A 131 10.43 -12.81 -24.51
C VAL A 131 9.52 -12.09 -25.50
N GLY A 132 9.87 -10.88 -25.92
CA GLY A 132 9.08 -10.06 -26.83
C GLY A 132 9.91 -8.93 -27.41
N GLU A 133 9.55 -7.68 -27.07
CA GLU A 133 10.16 -6.48 -27.61
C GLU A 133 10.62 -5.54 -26.49
N TRP A 134 11.74 -4.82 -26.69
CA TRP A 134 12.29 -3.91 -25.68
C TRP A 134 11.30 -2.86 -25.19
N TYR A 135 10.37 -2.38 -26.03
CA TYR A 135 9.37 -1.37 -25.68
C TYR A 135 8.22 -1.93 -24.80
N TYR A 136 8.10 -3.27 -24.65
CA TYR A 136 7.12 -3.88 -23.74
C TYR A 136 7.40 -3.51 -22.28
N TYR A 137 8.67 -3.32 -21.89
CA TYR A 137 9.02 -2.81 -20.58
C TYR A 137 8.36 -1.46 -20.29
N PHE A 138 8.37 -0.54 -21.26
CA PHE A 138 7.75 0.78 -21.07
C PHE A 138 6.23 0.69 -21.05
N GLY A 139 5.62 -0.07 -21.97
CA GLY A 139 4.17 -0.19 -22.12
C GLY A 139 3.49 -1.02 -21.03
N PHE A 140 4.08 -2.16 -20.66
CA PHE A 140 3.45 -3.13 -19.73
C PHE A 140 4.00 -3.09 -18.30
N TRP A 141 5.12 -2.42 -18.06
CA TRP A 141 5.69 -2.29 -16.73
C TRP A 141 5.66 -0.84 -16.22
N LEU A 142 6.38 0.06 -16.88
CA LEU A 142 6.50 1.43 -16.39
C LEU A 142 5.19 2.23 -16.52
N LEU A 143 4.53 2.17 -17.66
CA LEU A 143 3.28 2.92 -17.86
C LEU A 143 2.23 2.54 -16.80
N PRO A 144 1.87 1.27 -16.59
CA PRO A 144 0.94 0.90 -15.52
C PRO A 144 1.43 1.31 -14.12
N LEU A 145 2.72 1.17 -13.83
CA LEU A 145 3.31 1.53 -12.54
C LEU A 145 3.13 3.01 -12.20
N PHE A 146 3.30 3.89 -13.19
CA PHE A 146 3.20 5.33 -12.98
C PHE A 146 1.75 5.86 -13.06
N THR A 147 0.84 5.11 -13.68
CA THR A 147 -0.54 5.53 -13.98
C THR A 147 -1.57 4.70 -13.20
N PHE A 148 -2.05 3.61 -13.76
CA PHE A 148 -3.16 2.81 -13.23
C PHE A 148 -2.90 2.25 -11.83
N PHE A 149 -1.67 1.88 -11.53
CA PHE A 149 -1.29 1.43 -10.20
C PHE A 149 -1.57 2.53 -9.14
N GLN A 150 -1.30 3.78 -9.46
CA GLN A 150 -1.58 4.91 -8.56
C GLN A 150 -3.09 5.13 -8.38
N LEU A 151 -3.86 4.98 -9.45
CA LEU A 151 -5.31 5.07 -9.39
C LEU A 151 -5.91 3.97 -8.49
N PHE A 152 -5.49 2.72 -8.68
CA PHE A 152 -5.99 1.61 -7.86
C PHE A 152 -5.55 1.73 -6.39
N LEU A 153 -4.33 2.18 -6.12
CA LEU A 153 -3.88 2.47 -4.76
C LEU A 153 -4.73 3.59 -4.11
N ARG A 154 -5.09 4.63 -4.85
CA ARG A 154 -5.98 5.69 -4.35
C ARG A 154 -7.35 5.15 -4.00
N ILE A 155 -7.99 4.41 -4.89
CA ILE A 155 -9.31 3.79 -4.65
C ILE A 155 -9.25 2.90 -3.42
N ARG A 156 -8.19 2.12 -3.29
CA ARG A 156 -7.92 1.26 -2.15
C ARG A 156 -7.82 2.07 -0.85
N ASN A 157 -6.95 3.07 -0.77
CA ASN A 157 -6.75 3.90 0.42
C ASN A 157 -8.05 4.60 0.85
N ILE A 158 -8.84 5.10 -0.11
CA ILE A 158 -10.15 5.67 0.17
C ILE A 158 -11.06 4.62 0.81
N ALA A 159 -11.09 3.42 0.25
CA ALA A 159 -11.94 2.35 0.75
C ALA A 159 -11.53 1.87 2.15
N GLU A 160 -10.26 1.90 2.45
CA GLU A 160 -9.68 1.43 3.71
C GLU A 160 -9.98 2.41 4.87
N HIS A 161 -9.87 3.73 4.64
CA HIS A 161 -9.84 4.71 5.73
C HIS A 161 -10.69 5.98 5.53
N ALA A 162 -11.24 6.25 4.33
CA ALA A 162 -11.97 7.50 4.13
C ALA A 162 -13.38 7.46 4.73
N GLY A 163 -13.73 8.49 5.50
CA GLY A 163 -15.04 8.60 6.15
C GLY A 163 -15.33 7.49 7.15
N VAL A 164 -14.31 6.96 7.80
CA VAL A 164 -14.41 6.16 9.02
C VAL A 164 -14.31 7.09 10.24
N ASP A 165 -14.75 6.61 11.40
CA ASP A 165 -14.66 7.37 12.63
C ASP A 165 -13.21 7.52 13.09
N ASP A 166 -12.89 8.64 13.72
CA ASP A 166 -11.57 8.96 14.28
C ASP A 166 -11.57 8.94 15.82
N ASP A 167 -12.43 8.09 16.40
CA ASP A 167 -12.67 8.00 17.84
C ASP A 167 -11.65 7.15 18.62
N CYS A 168 -10.52 6.82 18.03
CA CYS A 168 -9.49 5.92 18.60
C CYS A 168 -10.00 4.50 18.89
N ASN A 169 -11.13 4.09 18.30
CA ASN A 169 -11.66 2.74 18.41
C ASN A 169 -11.15 1.89 17.25
N ASP A 170 -10.33 0.90 17.56
CA ASP A 170 -9.70 0.01 16.56
C ASP A 170 -10.71 -0.71 15.66
N PHE A 171 -11.97 -0.83 16.08
CA PHE A 171 -13.03 -1.44 15.27
C PHE A 171 -13.65 -0.49 14.24
N ASN A 172 -13.40 0.82 14.35
CA ASN A 172 -14.04 1.84 13.51
C ASN A 172 -13.02 2.68 12.73
N ASN A 173 -11.71 2.55 12.99
CA ASN A 173 -10.67 3.36 12.35
C ASN A 173 -10.19 2.82 10.99
N ALA A 174 -10.68 1.66 10.59
CA ALA A 174 -10.44 1.03 9.30
C ALA A 174 -11.70 0.31 8.83
N ARG A 175 -11.73 -0.12 7.56
CA ARG A 175 -12.94 -0.70 6.96
C ARG A 175 -12.67 -2.02 6.25
N THR A 176 -13.63 -2.96 6.36
CA THR A 176 -13.73 -4.13 5.50
C THR A 176 -14.71 -3.86 4.36
N THR A 177 -14.28 -4.09 3.12
CA THR A 177 -15.13 -3.92 1.93
C THR A 177 -15.38 -5.27 1.27
N TYR A 178 -16.64 -5.72 1.20
CA TYR A 178 -16.96 -6.92 0.43
C TYR A 178 -16.80 -6.64 -1.05
N ALA A 179 -15.83 -7.31 -1.64
CA ALA A 179 -15.39 -7.09 -3.01
C ALA A 179 -15.77 -8.27 -3.93
N ASN A 180 -16.26 -7.97 -5.12
CA ASN A 180 -16.46 -8.95 -6.18
C ASN A 180 -15.11 -9.39 -6.79
N ILE A 181 -15.14 -10.34 -7.73
CA ILE A 181 -13.92 -10.92 -8.31
C ILE A 181 -13.08 -9.88 -9.07
N ILE A 182 -13.70 -8.93 -9.75
CA ILE A 182 -13.03 -7.87 -10.52
C ILE A 182 -12.39 -6.86 -9.57
N GLU A 183 -13.14 -6.42 -8.56
CA GLU A 183 -12.63 -5.52 -7.52
C GLU A 183 -11.45 -6.15 -6.77
N ARG A 184 -11.52 -7.44 -6.46
CA ARG A 184 -10.42 -8.18 -5.83
C ARG A 184 -9.19 -8.29 -6.73
N ALA A 185 -9.38 -8.45 -8.04
CA ALA A 185 -8.25 -8.54 -8.97
C ALA A 185 -7.54 -7.19 -9.18
N LEU A 186 -8.30 -6.09 -9.28
CA LEU A 186 -7.76 -4.78 -9.66
C LEU A 186 -7.45 -3.88 -8.47
N VAL A 187 -8.30 -3.86 -7.44
CA VAL A 187 -8.20 -2.92 -6.32
C VAL A 187 -7.70 -3.61 -5.05
N ALA A 188 -8.18 -4.81 -4.77
CA ALA A 188 -7.95 -5.50 -3.52
C ALA A 188 -7.29 -6.89 -3.66
N PRO A 189 -6.16 -7.00 -4.38
CA PRO A 189 -5.41 -8.26 -4.42
C PRO A 189 -4.96 -8.67 -3.01
N TYR A 190 -4.65 -9.95 -2.84
CA TYR A 190 -4.14 -10.49 -1.56
C TYR A 190 -5.06 -10.23 -0.35
N TYR A 191 -6.38 -10.22 -0.56
CA TYR A 191 -7.38 -10.04 0.50
C TYR A 191 -7.27 -8.73 1.30
N VAL A 192 -6.66 -7.69 0.74
CA VAL A 192 -6.56 -6.37 1.42
C VAL A 192 -7.91 -5.68 1.63
N ASN A 193 -8.98 -6.20 1.01
CA ASN A 193 -10.35 -5.78 1.27
C ASN A 193 -10.84 -6.11 2.70
N TYR A 194 -10.15 -7.00 3.44
CA TYR A 194 -10.33 -7.25 4.86
C TYR A 194 -9.37 -6.38 5.68
N HIS A 195 -9.39 -5.07 5.42
CA HIS A 195 -8.40 -4.16 5.96
C HIS A 195 -8.61 -3.88 7.46
N LEU A 196 -9.85 -3.88 7.93
CA LEU A 196 -10.15 -3.79 9.36
C LEU A 196 -9.54 -4.98 10.13
N GLU A 197 -9.73 -6.21 9.63
CA GLU A 197 -9.13 -7.40 10.23
C GLU A 197 -7.61 -7.34 10.21
N HIS A 198 -7.03 -6.76 9.15
CA HIS A 198 -5.60 -6.55 9.07
C HIS A 198 -5.10 -5.57 10.14
N HIS A 199 -5.81 -4.48 10.42
CA HIS A 199 -5.47 -3.56 11.50
C HIS A 199 -5.58 -4.21 12.88
N LEU A 200 -6.65 -4.97 13.12
CA LEU A 200 -6.86 -5.68 14.40
C LEU A 200 -5.85 -6.82 14.61
N PHE A 201 -5.41 -7.48 13.54
CA PHE A 201 -4.59 -8.69 13.59
C PHE A 201 -3.40 -8.58 12.64
N MET A 202 -2.57 -7.55 12.79
CA MET A 202 -1.46 -7.23 11.88
C MET A 202 -0.44 -8.37 11.66
N PHE A 203 -0.46 -9.41 12.50
CA PHE A 203 0.41 -10.60 12.38
C PHE A 203 -0.28 -11.77 11.68
N VAL A 204 -1.51 -11.61 11.23
CA VAL A 204 -2.23 -12.62 10.45
C VAL A 204 -1.93 -12.41 8.96
N PRO A 205 -1.39 -13.43 8.25
CA PRO A 205 -1.08 -13.30 6.84
C PRO A 205 -2.35 -13.09 5.99
N CYS A 206 -2.23 -12.35 4.90
CA CYS A 206 -3.35 -11.88 4.09
C CYS A 206 -4.33 -13.00 3.66
N TYR A 207 -3.84 -14.19 3.36
CA TYR A 207 -4.68 -15.34 2.95
C TYR A 207 -5.54 -15.90 4.09
N LYS A 208 -5.28 -15.52 5.36
CA LYS A 208 -6.05 -15.90 6.55
C LYS A 208 -7.04 -14.82 7.02
N LEU A 209 -6.97 -13.59 6.50
CA LEU A 209 -7.84 -12.49 6.92
C LEU A 209 -9.33 -12.80 6.72
N LYS A 210 -9.69 -13.50 5.64
CA LYS A 210 -11.07 -13.95 5.43
C LYS A 210 -11.56 -14.93 6.51
N GLU A 211 -10.67 -15.78 7.02
CA GLU A 211 -10.98 -16.69 8.13
C GLU A 211 -11.15 -15.90 9.44
N ALA A 212 -10.24 -14.95 9.70
CA ALA A 212 -10.35 -14.05 10.86
C ALA A 212 -11.69 -13.30 10.85
N HIS A 213 -12.09 -12.71 9.71
CA HIS A 213 -13.40 -12.07 9.55
C HIS A 213 -14.56 -13.01 9.90
N LYS A 214 -14.57 -14.24 9.36
CA LYS A 214 -15.61 -15.22 9.67
C LYS A 214 -15.66 -15.56 11.16
N MET A 215 -14.51 -15.65 11.83
CA MET A 215 -14.45 -15.90 13.27
C MET A 215 -15.03 -14.72 14.06
N MET A 216 -14.77 -13.48 13.65
CA MET A 216 -15.37 -12.30 14.28
C MET A 216 -16.89 -12.29 14.14
N LEU A 217 -17.42 -12.58 12.94
CA LEU A 217 -18.88 -12.68 12.74
C LEU A 217 -19.51 -13.79 13.58
N LYS A 218 -18.87 -14.97 13.69
CA LYS A 218 -19.33 -16.07 14.52
C LYS A 218 -19.38 -15.71 16.01
N ASN A 219 -18.52 -14.81 16.46
CA ASN A 219 -18.46 -14.34 17.84
C ASN A 219 -19.27 -13.03 18.07
N ASN A 220 -20.22 -12.73 17.20
CA ASN A 220 -21.17 -11.60 17.30
C ASN A 220 -20.52 -10.19 17.27
N TYR A 221 -19.39 -10.03 16.57
CA TYR A 221 -18.76 -8.73 16.38
C TYR A 221 -19.35 -7.91 15.23
N GLN A 222 -20.31 -8.43 14.44
CA GLN A 222 -20.84 -7.78 13.22
C GLN A 222 -21.29 -6.33 13.43
N ASN A 223 -21.87 -6.00 14.58
CA ASN A 223 -22.35 -4.66 14.90
C ASN A 223 -21.25 -3.68 15.31
N ARG A 224 -20.02 -4.16 15.45
CA ARG A 224 -18.85 -3.36 15.81
C ARG A 224 -17.90 -3.10 14.63
N LEU A 225 -18.13 -3.80 13.52
CA LEU A 225 -17.23 -3.74 12.36
C LEU A 225 -17.74 -2.71 11.34
N GLU A 226 -16.87 -1.84 10.89
CA GLU A 226 -17.16 -0.97 9.76
C GLU A 226 -17.07 -1.79 8.46
N ILE A 227 -18.23 -2.16 7.91
CA ILE A 227 -18.35 -3.00 6.71
C ILE A 227 -19.13 -2.28 5.63
N LYS A 228 -18.59 -2.27 4.41
CA LYS A 228 -19.28 -1.79 3.19
C LYS A 228 -19.27 -2.86 2.11
N THR A 229 -20.23 -2.77 1.18
CA THR A 229 -20.32 -3.68 0.04
C THR A 229 -20.04 -2.95 -1.25
N GLY A 230 -19.00 -3.39 -1.97
CA GLY A 230 -18.60 -2.88 -3.27
C GLY A 230 -17.84 -1.54 -3.22
N TYR A 231 -16.76 -1.45 -3.97
CA TYR A 231 -15.93 -0.24 -4.04
C TYR A 231 -16.65 0.93 -4.70
N ILE A 232 -17.50 0.67 -5.70
CA ILE A 232 -18.27 1.73 -6.38
C ILE A 232 -19.29 2.35 -5.41
N SER A 233 -20.00 1.53 -4.65
CA SER A 233 -20.97 2.00 -3.66
C SER A 233 -20.28 2.85 -2.59
N LEU A 234 -19.13 2.39 -2.11
CA LEU A 234 -18.32 3.11 -1.14
C LEU A 234 -17.84 4.46 -1.70
N LEU A 235 -17.27 4.51 -2.90
CA LEU A 235 -16.85 5.77 -3.52
C LEU A 235 -17.99 6.77 -3.62
N ARG A 236 -19.20 6.32 -3.96
CA ARG A 236 -20.40 7.18 -4.01
C ARG A 236 -20.78 7.76 -2.65
N SER A 237 -20.46 7.09 -1.54
CA SER A 237 -20.76 7.59 -0.20
C SER A 237 -19.78 8.66 0.30
N VAL A 238 -18.57 8.72 -0.27
CA VAL A 238 -17.51 9.67 0.14
C VAL A 238 -17.16 10.71 -0.93
N ILE A 239 -17.86 10.70 -2.09
CA ILE A 239 -17.72 11.67 -3.16
C ILE A 239 -19.07 12.36 -3.38
N VAL A 240 -19.14 13.65 -3.07
CA VAL A 240 -20.37 14.47 -3.09
C VAL A 240 -20.37 15.49 -4.24
#